data_188b63d62156c444f51f52e70bdf13c6
#
_entry.id   188b63d62156c444f51f52e70bdf13c6
#
_cell.length_a   1.000
_cell.length_b   1.000
_cell.length_c   1.000
_cell.angle_alpha   90.00
_cell.angle_beta   90.00
_cell.angle_gamma   90.00
#
_symmetry.space_group_name_H-M   'P 1'
#
loop_
_entity.id
_entity.type
_entity.pdbx_description
1 polymer ?
#
loop_
_entity_poly.entity_id
_entity_poly.type
_entity_poly.pdbx_seq_one_letter_code
_entity_poly.pdbx_strand_id
1 'polypeptide(L)'
;MKPVVWLIGGTSESRNLIKFMAELDIILYVSVATDYGASLIEAQTNLHVMVERMDLAAMRNFITVNKPDCVIDATHPYATIVTSTVQKACKETGCEYLRLVRPAAEEHKNCIIVQDFNEAVELLSHTEGNIFLTTGSKTLQEFTSVPDYKERIALRVLPMLDSLSKALELGYKPANIICMQGPFSELVN
;
A
#
# COMPACT_ATOMS: atom_id res chain seq x y z
N MET A 1 -3.94 -21.41 26.44
CA MET A 1 -4.24 -20.04 25.98
C MET A 1 -4.42 -20.08 24.48
N LYS A 2 -5.32 -19.28 23.90
CA LYS A 2 -5.42 -19.16 22.44
C LYS A 2 -4.21 -18.40 21.93
N PRO A 3 -3.61 -18.82 20.81
CA PRO A 3 -2.56 -18.02 20.15
C PRO A 3 -3.05 -16.63 19.83
N VAL A 4 -2.16 -15.65 19.96
CA VAL A 4 -2.44 -14.24 19.66
C VAL A 4 -1.60 -13.85 18.44
N VAL A 5 -2.25 -13.35 17.40
CA VAL A 5 -1.58 -12.89 16.18
C VAL A 5 -1.89 -11.41 15.95
N TRP A 6 -0.87 -10.65 15.62
CA TRP A 6 -1.04 -9.26 15.17
C TRP A 6 -0.70 -9.12 13.70
N LEU A 7 -1.70 -8.80 12.88
CA LEU A 7 -1.58 -8.61 11.44
C LEU A 7 -1.62 -7.12 11.10
N ILE A 8 -0.60 -6.65 10.39
CA ILE A 8 -0.56 -5.29 9.84
C ILE A 8 -1.01 -5.39 8.39
N GLY A 9 -2.22 -4.87 8.13
CA GLY A 9 -2.96 -5.10 6.90
C GLY A 9 -3.05 -3.89 5.98
N GLY A 10 -4.03 -3.94 5.08
CA GLY A 10 -4.36 -2.87 4.13
C GLY A 10 -4.28 -3.32 2.66
N THR A 11 -4.00 -4.59 2.40
CA THR A 11 -3.91 -5.18 1.05
C THR A 11 -5.01 -6.23 0.82
N SER A 12 -5.20 -6.66 -0.42
CA SER A 12 -6.07 -7.79 -0.76
C SER A 12 -5.60 -9.09 -0.11
N GLU A 13 -4.28 -9.30 -0.08
CA GLU A 13 -3.66 -10.47 0.54
C GLU A 13 -3.93 -10.51 2.05
N SER A 14 -3.82 -9.36 2.71
CA SER A 14 -4.15 -9.29 4.14
C SER A 14 -5.61 -9.65 4.41
N ARG A 15 -6.55 -9.21 3.57
CA ARG A 15 -7.97 -9.58 3.72
C ARG A 15 -8.22 -11.08 3.50
N ASN A 16 -7.55 -11.68 2.51
CA ASN A 16 -7.63 -13.12 2.28
C ASN A 16 -7.07 -13.91 3.47
N LEU A 17 -5.94 -13.44 4.03
CA LEU A 17 -5.36 -14.06 5.22
C LEU A 17 -6.27 -13.91 6.44
N ILE A 18 -6.89 -12.75 6.65
CA ILE A 18 -7.87 -12.53 7.72
C ILE A 18 -9.03 -13.51 7.62
N LYS A 19 -9.60 -13.69 6.43
CA LYS A 19 -10.70 -14.67 6.20
C LYS A 19 -10.30 -16.09 6.57
N PHE A 20 -9.10 -16.52 6.17
CA PHE A 20 -8.58 -17.83 6.52
C PHE A 20 -8.35 -17.97 8.03
N MET A 21 -7.74 -16.96 8.67
CA MET A 21 -7.42 -16.99 10.10
C MET A 21 -8.66 -16.89 11.00
N ALA A 22 -9.76 -16.39 10.48
CA ALA A 22 -11.04 -16.31 11.19
C ALA A 22 -11.60 -17.68 11.60
N GLU A 23 -11.28 -18.69 10.82
CA GLU A 23 -11.72 -20.07 11.08
C GLU A 23 -10.85 -20.76 12.14
N LEU A 24 -9.76 -20.13 12.57
CA LEU A 24 -8.84 -20.67 13.56
C LEU A 24 -9.21 -20.24 14.98
N ASP A 25 -8.87 -21.07 15.96
CA ASP A 25 -9.09 -20.78 17.39
C ASP A 25 -7.95 -19.86 17.95
N ILE A 26 -7.88 -18.64 17.45
CA ILE A 26 -6.87 -17.65 17.79
C ILE A 26 -7.52 -16.31 18.18
N ILE A 27 -6.73 -15.41 18.76
CA ILE A 27 -7.07 -13.97 18.90
C ILE A 27 -6.32 -13.23 17.81
N LEU A 28 -7.04 -12.54 16.93
CA LEU A 28 -6.46 -11.82 15.80
C LEU A 28 -6.63 -10.31 15.97
N TYR A 29 -5.52 -9.59 16.17
CA TYR A 29 -5.47 -8.14 16.06
C TYR A 29 -5.10 -7.75 14.64
N VAL A 30 -5.82 -6.79 14.05
CA VAL A 30 -5.54 -6.27 12.71
C VAL A 30 -5.41 -4.77 12.76
N SER A 31 -4.25 -4.25 12.38
CA SER A 31 -4.02 -2.80 12.20
C SER A 31 -4.12 -2.43 10.73
N VAL A 32 -4.90 -1.38 10.44
CA VAL A 32 -5.01 -0.76 9.13
C VAL A 32 -4.83 0.75 9.25
N ALA A 33 -4.34 1.39 8.17
CA ALA A 33 -3.99 2.80 8.20
C ALA A 33 -5.19 3.76 8.01
N THR A 34 -6.35 3.25 7.59
CA THR A 34 -7.52 4.08 7.20
C THR A 34 -8.84 3.39 7.55
N ASP A 35 -9.89 4.20 7.81
CA ASP A 35 -11.25 3.71 8.00
C ASP A 35 -11.76 2.93 6.79
N TYR A 36 -11.39 3.35 5.59
CA TYR A 36 -11.71 2.60 4.38
C TYR A 36 -11.11 1.19 4.40
N GLY A 37 -9.83 1.06 4.81
CA GLY A 37 -9.20 -0.26 4.99
C GLY A 37 -9.96 -1.14 5.99
N ALA A 38 -10.44 -0.56 7.08
CA ALA A 38 -11.23 -1.25 8.09
C ALA A 38 -12.62 -1.66 7.56
N SER A 39 -13.29 -0.80 6.79
CA SER A 39 -14.62 -1.07 6.24
C SER A 39 -14.66 -2.24 5.24
N LEU A 40 -13.51 -2.65 4.73
CA LEU A 40 -13.37 -3.81 3.84
C LEU A 40 -13.15 -5.13 4.59
N ILE A 41 -13.08 -5.10 5.92
CA ILE A 41 -12.87 -6.26 6.78
C ILE A 41 -14.20 -6.64 7.42
N GLU A 42 -14.64 -7.87 7.17
CA GLU A 42 -15.87 -8.39 7.78
C GLU A 42 -15.66 -8.63 9.28
N ALA A 43 -16.63 -8.21 10.11
CA ALA A 43 -16.57 -8.38 11.55
C ALA A 43 -16.64 -9.87 11.93
N GLN A 44 -15.81 -10.28 12.89
CA GLN A 44 -15.73 -11.66 13.36
C GLN A 44 -15.46 -11.68 14.87
N THR A 45 -15.83 -12.75 15.55
CA THR A 45 -15.79 -12.85 17.03
C THR A 45 -14.37 -12.87 17.61
N ASN A 46 -13.39 -13.35 16.85
CA ASN A 46 -11.99 -13.46 17.27
C ASN A 46 -11.10 -12.33 16.72
N LEU A 47 -11.71 -11.33 16.06
CA LEU A 47 -11.03 -10.28 15.33
C LEU A 47 -11.19 -8.91 16.01
N HIS A 48 -10.07 -8.23 16.24
CA HIS A 48 -9.99 -6.87 16.75
C HIS A 48 -9.34 -5.96 15.70
N VAL A 49 -10.15 -5.14 15.03
CA VAL A 49 -9.66 -4.20 14.01
C VAL A 49 -9.33 -2.85 14.65
N MET A 50 -8.14 -2.33 14.35
CA MET A 50 -7.63 -1.04 14.81
C MET A 50 -7.30 -0.16 13.61
N VAL A 51 -7.81 1.07 13.61
CA VAL A 51 -7.50 2.07 12.57
C VAL A 51 -6.50 3.05 13.16
N GLU A 52 -5.22 2.76 12.97
CA GLU A 52 -4.17 3.58 13.56
C GLU A 52 -2.87 3.48 12.77
N ARG A 53 -2.16 4.61 12.65
CA ARG A 53 -0.77 4.66 12.18
C ARG A 53 0.15 4.71 13.38
N MET A 54 0.67 3.57 13.76
CA MET A 54 1.55 3.42 14.92
C MET A 54 2.99 3.79 14.57
N ASP A 55 3.61 4.56 15.43
CA ASP A 55 5.06 4.74 15.44
C ASP A 55 5.77 3.57 16.16
N LEU A 56 7.09 3.62 16.22
CA LEU A 56 7.89 2.57 16.87
C LEU A 56 7.53 2.37 18.35
N ALA A 57 7.26 3.46 19.09
CA ALA A 57 6.95 3.39 20.52
C ALA A 57 5.58 2.73 20.74
N ALA A 58 4.58 3.11 19.94
CA ALA A 58 3.25 2.53 19.98
C ALA A 58 3.28 1.04 19.59
N MET A 59 4.04 0.65 18.56
CA MET A 59 4.18 -0.76 18.17
C MET A 59 4.83 -1.60 19.28
N ARG A 60 5.88 -1.12 19.91
CA ARG A 60 6.53 -1.82 21.05
C ARG A 60 5.58 -1.98 22.23
N ASN A 61 4.86 -0.90 22.56
CA ASN A 61 3.87 -0.95 23.63
C ASN A 61 2.77 -1.97 23.33
N PHE A 62 2.25 -1.98 22.09
CA PHE A 62 1.27 -2.93 21.66
C PHE A 62 1.74 -4.38 21.84
N ILE A 63 2.96 -4.69 21.37
CA ILE A 63 3.56 -6.03 21.52
C ILE A 63 3.73 -6.40 22.99
N THR A 64 4.21 -5.47 23.82
CA THR A 64 4.45 -5.72 25.25
C THR A 64 3.16 -6.00 26.02
N VAL A 65 2.08 -5.26 25.70
CA VAL A 65 0.78 -5.37 26.39
C VAL A 65 0.01 -6.59 25.92
N ASN A 66 -0.11 -6.77 24.59
CA ASN A 66 -0.96 -7.83 24.00
C ASN A 66 -0.23 -9.16 23.82
N LYS A 67 1.10 -9.15 23.89
CA LYS A 67 1.98 -10.34 23.80
C LYS A 67 1.63 -11.26 22.64
N PRO A 68 1.60 -10.75 21.39
CA PRO A 68 1.34 -11.61 20.26
C PRO A 68 2.44 -12.67 20.13
N ASP A 69 2.05 -13.89 19.79
CA ASP A 69 3.00 -14.97 19.49
C ASP A 69 3.77 -14.69 18.20
N CYS A 70 3.11 -14.01 17.24
CA CYS A 70 3.80 -13.50 16.06
C CYS A 70 3.12 -12.23 15.51
N VAL A 71 3.91 -11.45 14.77
CA VAL A 71 3.46 -10.30 14.00
C VAL A 71 3.58 -10.61 12.51
N ILE A 72 2.47 -10.49 11.78
CA ILE A 72 2.43 -10.69 10.33
C ILE A 72 2.33 -9.35 9.64
N ASP A 73 3.36 -8.98 8.91
CA ASP A 73 3.34 -7.79 8.06
C ASP A 73 2.84 -8.15 6.65
N ALA A 74 1.59 -7.80 6.38
CA ALA A 74 0.93 -7.97 5.09
C ALA A 74 0.64 -6.62 4.40
N THR A 75 1.48 -5.61 4.67
CA THR A 75 1.36 -4.29 4.04
C THR A 75 1.85 -4.31 2.60
N HIS A 76 1.51 -3.25 1.86
CA HIS A 76 1.95 -3.11 0.47
C HIS A 76 3.50 -3.12 0.37
N PRO A 77 4.10 -3.71 -0.65
CA PRO A 77 5.57 -3.73 -0.84
C PRO A 77 6.22 -2.34 -0.74
N TYR A 78 5.54 -1.29 -1.18
CA TYR A 78 6.03 0.09 -1.12
C TYR A 78 5.81 0.79 0.23
N ALA A 79 5.24 0.12 1.21
CA ALA A 79 5.05 0.65 2.56
C ALA A 79 6.32 0.44 3.43
N THR A 80 7.48 0.85 2.91
CA THR A 80 8.81 0.57 3.49
C THR A 80 8.98 1.10 4.91
N ILE A 81 8.37 2.26 5.22
CA ILE A 81 8.45 2.88 6.55
C ILE A 81 7.78 1.99 7.61
N VAL A 82 6.54 1.56 7.40
CA VAL A 82 5.84 0.70 8.37
C VAL A 82 6.54 -0.65 8.49
N THR A 83 6.98 -1.24 7.37
CA THR A 83 7.74 -2.49 7.37
C THR A 83 9.00 -2.40 8.22
N SER A 84 9.83 -1.37 8.02
CA SER A 84 11.05 -1.18 8.82
C SER A 84 10.74 -0.90 10.30
N THR A 85 9.66 -0.17 10.59
CA THR A 85 9.24 0.14 11.95
C THR A 85 8.79 -1.11 12.71
N VAL A 86 7.95 -1.94 12.10
CA VAL A 86 7.47 -3.18 12.73
C VAL A 86 8.59 -4.21 12.89
N GLN A 87 9.47 -4.35 11.92
CA GLN A 87 10.66 -5.21 12.05
C GLN A 87 11.52 -4.80 13.25
N LYS A 88 11.75 -3.49 13.41
CA LYS A 88 12.49 -2.96 14.54
C LYS A 88 11.77 -3.20 15.86
N ALA A 89 10.46 -2.98 15.92
CA ALA A 89 9.64 -3.22 17.11
C ALA A 89 9.72 -4.70 17.54
N CYS A 90 9.54 -5.63 16.60
CA CYS A 90 9.61 -7.07 16.86
C CYS A 90 11.02 -7.49 17.34
N LYS A 91 12.07 -6.98 16.69
CA LYS A 91 13.45 -7.26 17.10
C LYS A 91 13.74 -6.78 18.52
N GLU A 92 13.29 -5.58 18.89
CA GLU A 92 13.51 -5.00 20.22
C GLU A 92 12.70 -5.68 21.33
N THR A 93 11.55 -6.27 21.00
CA THR A 93 10.67 -6.96 21.95
C THR A 93 10.85 -8.48 21.96
N GLY A 94 11.63 -9.05 21.03
CA GLY A 94 11.81 -10.49 20.87
C GLY A 94 10.58 -11.20 20.30
N CYS A 95 9.64 -10.48 19.70
CA CYS A 95 8.46 -11.07 19.06
C CYS A 95 8.79 -11.61 17.68
N GLU A 96 8.21 -12.76 17.31
CA GLU A 96 8.39 -13.32 15.98
C GLU A 96 7.78 -12.40 14.92
N TYR A 97 8.50 -12.22 13.81
CA TYR A 97 8.08 -11.39 12.67
C TYR A 97 8.02 -12.21 11.39
N LEU A 98 6.88 -12.16 10.72
CA LEU A 98 6.64 -12.78 9.43
C LEU A 98 6.26 -11.72 8.39
N ARG A 99 6.82 -11.81 7.20
CA ARG A 99 6.43 -10.95 6.07
C ARG A 99 5.64 -11.75 5.05
N LEU A 100 4.39 -11.33 4.79
CA LEU A 100 3.61 -11.85 3.67
C LEU A 100 4.05 -11.13 2.39
N VAL A 101 4.74 -11.84 1.51
CA VAL A 101 5.24 -11.32 0.24
C VAL A 101 4.41 -11.91 -0.89
N ARG A 102 3.97 -11.07 -1.83
CA ARG A 102 3.40 -11.56 -3.08
C ARG A 102 4.49 -12.29 -3.87
N PRO A 103 4.14 -13.38 -4.57
CA PRO A 103 4.99 -13.85 -5.65
C PRO A 103 5.29 -12.68 -6.60
N ALA A 104 6.52 -12.58 -7.06
CA ALA A 104 6.84 -11.62 -8.11
C ALA A 104 5.89 -11.86 -9.29
N ALA A 105 5.29 -10.81 -9.83
CA ALA A 105 4.52 -10.94 -11.07
C ALA A 105 5.47 -11.47 -12.15
N GLU A 106 4.99 -12.41 -12.95
CA GLU A 106 5.74 -12.83 -14.14
C GLU A 106 5.99 -11.59 -15.01
N GLU A 107 7.25 -11.41 -15.41
CA GLU A 107 7.61 -10.31 -16.30
C GLU A 107 6.82 -10.45 -17.60
N HIS A 108 5.94 -9.51 -17.84
CA HIS A 108 5.17 -9.50 -19.08
C HIS A 108 6.15 -9.23 -20.23
N LYS A 109 6.17 -10.07 -21.26
CA LYS A 109 7.11 -9.96 -22.40
C LYS A 109 7.09 -8.60 -23.11
N ASN A 110 6.04 -7.81 -22.87
CA ASN A 110 5.83 -6.49 -23.48
C ASN A 110 6.06 -5.34 -22.49
N CYS A 111 6.65 -5.59 -21.31
CA CYS A 111 7.00 -4.56 -20.35
C CYS A 111 8.45 -4.15 -20.51
N ILE A 112 8.70 -2.85 -20.46
CA ILE A 112 10.05 -2.28 -20.32
C ILE A 112 10.28 -2.02 -18.85
N ILE A 113 11.32 -2.64 -18.30
CA ILE A 113 11.71 -2.45 -16.89
C ILE A 113 12.74 -1.33 -16.84
N VAL A 114 12.52 -0.37 -15.97
CA VAL A 114 13.41 0.77 -15.71
C VAL A 114 13.86 0.76 -14.25
N GLN A 115 15.04 1.31 -13.98
CA GLN A 115 15.65 1.28 -12.65
C GLN A 115 15.01 2.31 -11.69
N ASP A 116 14.65 3.47 -12.23
CA ASP A 116 14.08 4.57 -11.46
C ASP A 116 13.15 5.47 -12.31
N PHE A 117 12.64 6.53 -11.69
CA PHE A 117 11.75 7.48 -12.37
C PHE A 117 12.49 8.37 -13.39
N ASN A 118 13.79 8.59 -13.24
CA ASN A 118 14.56 9.38 -14.22
C ASN A 118 14.68 8.62 -15.54
N GLU A 119 15.01 7.33 -15.46
CA GLU A 119 15.05 6.46 -16.64
C GLU A 119 13.66 6.32 -17.28
N ALA A 120 12.59 6.25 -16.47
CA ALA A 120 11.22 6.27 -16.98
C ALA A 120 10.88 7.55 -17.73
N VAL A 121 11.25 8.72 -17.19
CA VAL A 121 11.04 10.04 -17.81
C VAL A 121 11.84 10.15 -19.10
N GLU A 122 13.08 9.71 -19.12
CA GLU A 122 13.93 9.70 -20.32
C GLU A 122 13.28 8.83 -21.42
N LEU A 123 12.88 7.60 -21.09
CA LEU A 123 12.20 6.72 -22.03
C LEU A 123 10.93 7.37 -22.59
N LEU A 124 10.06 7.90 -21.72
CA LEU A 124 8.79 8.51 -22.10
C LEU A 124 8.96 9.80 -22.91
N SER A 125 10.08 10.49 -22.74
CA SER A 125 10.42 11.70 -23.51
C SER A 125 10.72 11.39 -24.98
N HIS A 126 11.11 10.16 -25.28
CA HIS A 126 11.40 9.69 -26.64
C HIS A 126 10.23 8.90 -27.26
N THR A 127 9.10 8.79 -26.56
CA THR A 127 7.88 8.12 -27.07
C THR A 127 6.87 9.14 -27.55
N GLU A 128 5.99 8.71 -28.45
CA GLU A 128 4.81 9.45 -28.90
C GLU A 128 3.54 8.91 -28.23
N GLY A 129 2.45 9.70 -28.32
CA GLY A 129 1.13 9.30 -27.84
C GLY A 129 0.86 9.62 -26.37
N ASN A 130 -0.24 9.08 -25.87
CA ASN A 130 -0.72 9.34 -24.52
C ASN A 130 -0.07 8.39 -23.51
N ILE A 131 0.11 8.89 -22.28
CA ILE A 131 0.71 8.17 -21.17
C ILE A 131 -0.35 8.04 -20.07
N PHE A 132 -0.58 6.82 -19.57
CA PHE A 132 -1.40 6.61 -18.40
C PHE A 132 -0.50 6.35 -17.19
N LEU A 133 -0.41 7.33 -16.29
CA LEU A 133 0.46 7.30 -15.12
C LEU A 133 -0.30 6.78 -13.89
N THR A 134 0.14 5.66 -13.32
CA THR A 134 -0.50 5.00 -12.17
C THR A 134 0.39 4.93 -10.93
N THR A 135 1.47 5.71 -10.89
CA THR A 135 2.48 5.72 -9.82
C THR A 135 2.03 6.48 -8.55
N GLY A 136 0.86 7.13 -8.61
CA GLY A 136 0.31 7.92 -7.50
C GLY A 136 0.87 9.35 -7.45
N SER A 137 0.43 10.15 -6.45
CA SER A 137 0.71 11.58 -6.40
C SER A 137 2.14 11.96 -5.97
N LYS A 138 2.87 11.04 -5.33
CA LYS A 138 4.20 11.36 -4.76
C LYS A 138 5.27 11.64 -5.81
N THR A 139 5.17 11.02 -6.96
CA THR A 139 6.16 11.03 -8.04
C THR A 139 5.78 11.92 -9.22
N LEU A 140 4.66 12.66 -9.13
CA LEU A 140 4.16 13.48 -10.24
C LEU A 140 5.13 14.57 -10.69
N GLN A 141 5.95 15.08 -9.75
CA GLN A 141 6.93 16.12 -10.04
C GLN A 141 7.97 15.68 -11.07
N GLU A 142 8.43 14.43 -10.99
CA GLU A 142 9.44 13.88 -11.89
C GLU A 142 8.94 13.87 -13.34
N PHE A 143 7.67 13.51 -13.53
CA PHE A 143 7.05 13.41 -14.86
C PHE A 143 6.69 14.76 -15.50
N THR A 144 6.83 15.88 -14.80
CA THR A 144 6.66 17.21 -15.41
C THR A 144 7.77 17.54 -16.41
N SER A 145 8.87 16.78 -16.41
CA SER A 145 9.96 16.89 -17.37
C SER A 145 9.69 16.21 -18.72
N VAL A 146 8.63 15.39 -18.81
CA VAL A 146 8.21 14.76 -20.07
C VAL A 146 7.65 15.83 -21.02
N PRO A 147 8.08 15.90 -22.28
CA PRO A 147 7.54 16.85 -23.26
C PRO A 147 6.02 16.74 -23.37
N ASP A 148 5.35 17.89 -23.39
CA ASP A 148 3.90 18.00 -23.48
C ASP A 148 3.13 17.20 -22.42
N TYR A 149 3.70 17.02 -21.22
CA TYR A 149 3.12 16.22 -20.15
C TYR A 149 1.68 16.60 -19.81
N LYS A 150 1.32 17.89 -19.89
CA LYS A 150 -0.03 18.39 -19.59
C LYS A 150 -1.09 17.84 -20.55
N GLU A 151 -0.68 17.61 -21.79
CA GLU A 151 -1.53 17.09 -22.87
C GLU A 151 -1.51 15.56 -22.90
N ARG A 152 -0.31 14.99 -22.77
CA ARG A 152 -0.06 13.58 -22.98
C ARG A 152 -0.36 12.70 -21.77
N ILE A 153 -0.20 13.23 -20.55
CA ILE A 153 -0.34 12.40 -19.34
C ILE A 153 -1.77 12.46 -18.81
N ALA A 154 -2.44 11.32 -18.81
CA ALA A 154 -3.58 11.04 -17.93
C ALA A 154 -3.06 10.30 -16.69
N LEU A 155 -3.51 10.70 -15.51
CA LEU A 155 -2.98 10.13 -14.27
C LEU A 155 -4.09 9.61 -13.34
N ARG A 156 -3.78 8.54 -12.60
CA ARG A 156 -4.65 8.00 -11.57
C ARG A 156 -4.03 8.22 -10.19
N VAL A 157 -4.76 8.93 -9.33
CA VAL A 157 -4.36 9.25 -7.95
C VAL A 157 -5.43 8.82 -6.97
N LEU A 158 -5.09 8.74 -5.69
CA LEU A 158 -6.08 8.51 -4.65
C LEU A 158 -7.07 9.69 -4.57
N PRO A 159 -8.36 9.44 -4.25
CA PRO A 159 -9.39 10.46 -4.08
C PRO A 159 -9.21 11.23 -2.76
N MET A 160 -8.05 11.84 -2.58
CA MET A 160 -7.65 12.63 -1.42
C MET A 160 -7.31 14.05 -1.86
N LEU A 161 -7.67 15.04 -1.04
CA LEU A 161 -7.42 16.45 -1.34
C LEU A 161 -5.95 16.72 -1.67
N ASP A 162 -5.02 16.22 -0.86
CA ASP A 162 -3.59 16.41 -1.08
C ASP A 162 -3.11 15.84 -2.43
N SER A 163 -3.65 14.69 -2.84
CA SER A 163 -3.29 14.06 -4.11
C SER A 163 -3.77 14.87 -5.31
N LEU A 164 -5.00 15.37 -5.22
CA LEU A 164 -5.59 16.21 -6.27
C LEU A 164 -4.93 17.58 -6.31
N SER A 165 -4.76 18.25 -5.17
CA SER A 165 -4.10 19.55 -5.07
C SER A 165 -2.71 19.51 -5.67
N LYS A 166 -1.90 18.51 -5.31
CA LYS A 166 -0.56 18.34 -5.85
C LYS A 166 -0.55 18.19 -7.38
N ALA A 167 -1.49 17.42 -7.94
CA ALA A 167 -1.59 17.25 -9.39
C ALA A 167 -1.94 18.58 -10.08
N LEU A 168 -2.90 19.34 -9.52
CA LEU A 168 -3.31 20.65 -10.06
C LEU A 168 -2.19 21.70 -9.94
N GLU A 169 -1.49 21.77 -8.80
CA GLU A 169 -0.36 22.67 -8.57
C GLU A 169 0.77 22.42 -9.56
N LEU A 170 1.01 21.18 -9.94
CA LEU A 170 1.98 20.79 -10.95
C LEU A 170 1.50 21.08 -12.39
N GLY A 171 0.27 21.54 -12.56
CA GLY A 171 -0.29 21.96 -13.85
C GLY A 171 -0.86 20.83 -14.71
N TYR A 172 -1.09 19.65 -14.14
CA TYR A 172 -1.84 18.58 -14.85
C TYR A 172 -3.27 19.04 -15.13
N LYS A 173 -3.82 18.72 -16.32
CA LYS A 173 -5.16 19.13 -16.69
C LYS A 173 -6.21 18.38 -15.86
N PRO A 174 -7.22 19.08 -15.28
CA PRO A 174 -8.27 18.42 -14.51
C PRO A 174 -8.97 17.28 -15.26
N ALA A 175 -9.18 17.46 -16.57
CA ALA A 175 -9.79 16.44 -17.44
C ALA A 175 -8.97 15.13 -17.54
N ASN A 176 -7.68 15.19 -17.23
CA ASN A 176 -6.76 14.06 -17.29
C ASN A 176 -6.47 13.46 -15.90
N ILE A 177 -7.16 13.93 -14.84
CA ILE A 177 -6.96 13.44 -13.48
C ILE A 177 -8.10 12.49 -13.11
N ILE A 178 -7.75 11.23 -12.84
CA ILE A 178 -8.68 10.19 -12.41
C ILE A 178 -8.46 9.96 -10.92
N CYS A 179 -9.43 10.37 -10.09
CA CYS A 179 -9.40 10.14 -8.64
C CYS A 179 -10.09 8.81 -8.34
N MET A 180 -9.30 7.76 -8.06
CA MET A 180 -9.86 6.43 -7.83
C MET A 180 -9.00 5.64 -6.84
N GLN A 181 -9.67 4.91 -5.95
CA GLN A 181 -9.03 4.02 -5.00
C GLN A 181 -9.27 2.57 -5.36
N GLY A 182 -8.19 1.77 -5.38
CA GLY A 182 -8.26 0.32 -5.56
C GLY A 182 -8.89 -0.42 -4.37
N PRO A 183 -9.08 -1.73 -4.47
CA PRO A 183 -8.53 -2.59 -5.53
C PRO A 183 -9.23 -2.43 -6.88
N PHE A 184 -8.49 -2.58 -7.98
CA PHE A 184 -9.01 -2.49 -9.33
C PHE A 184 -9.18 -3.88 -9.93
N SER A 185 -10.27 -4.10 -10.69
CA SER A 185 -10.42 -5.27 -11.55
C SER A 185 -9.63 -5.06 -12.86
N GLU A 186 -9.43 -6.14 -13.60
CA GLU A 186 -8.79 -6.07 -14.94
C GLU A 186 -9.55 -5.16 -15.92
N LEU A 187 -10.87 -5.05 -15.75
CA LEU A 187 -11.72 -4.17 -16.57
C LEU A 187 -11.53 -2.67 -16.29
N VAL A 188 -10.92 -2.32 -15.16
CA VAL A 188 -10.70 -0.93 -14.72
C VAL A 188 -9.27 -0.47 -15.01
N ASN A 189 -8.38 -1.39 -15.28
CA ASN A 189 -7.03 -1.15 -15.75
C ASN A 189 -6.98 -1.28 -17.26
#